data_5d26fde60d6bc765376218491df75abd
#
_entry.id   5d26fde60d6bc765376218491df75abd
#
_cell.length_a   1.000
_cell.length_b   1.000
_cell.length_c   1.000
_cell.angle_alpha   90.00
_cell.angle_beta   90.00
_cell.angle_gamma   90.00
#
_symmetry.space_group_name_H-M   'P 1'
#
loop_
_entity.id
_entity.type
_entity.pdbx_description
1 polymer ?
#
loop_
_entity_poly.entity_id
_entity_poly.type
_entity_poly.pdbx_seq_one_letter_code
_entity_poly.pdbx_strand_id
1 'polypeptide(L)'
;MRNMDDIAVFSPLRYKNTTLKVILVGFALLAGLFSSSPVLPFFIMICMIFAALVFGKAPLNIYFKMFSATLGFVAVSCLILAFFSFDGGSEIIFSFSIFNFVFSVTQASANQAVLVFARSLGGIASLFFLAMTTPMLELFSYFKRYSFLDIFMELIMLIYRYIFVFLSLLSSIKSAQEMRFGYCNFKTAIHSAGLLVGSLFVQTLEQGDRLYLSMNSRCYDGKLAYYEANYKIVPSDLLISAVFVISAVTVFIYTRGWQLF
;
A
#
# COMPACT_ATOMS: atom_id res chain seq x y z
N MET A 1 12.27 6.04 13.70
CA MET A 1 12.04 5.57 12.31
C MET A 1 11.16 6.59 11.64
N ARG A 2 11.56 7.10 10.49
CA ARG A 2 10.70 7.99 9.70
C ARG A 2 9.54 7.17 9.19
N ASN A 3 8.33 7.49 9.59
CA ASN A 3 7.13 6.81 9.11
C ASN A 3 6.91 7.17 7.64
N MET A 4 6.28 6.28 6.86
CA MET A 4 5.96 6.55 5.44
C MET A 4 5.21 7.86 5.25
N ASP A 5 4.31 8.15 6.18
CA ASP A 5 3.51 9.36 6.17
C ASP A 5 4.36 10.64 6.35
N ASP A 6 5.42 10.59 7.17
CA ASP A 6 6.37 11.69 7.28
C ASP A 6 7.03 12.00 5.93
N ILE A 7 7.35 10.96 5.14
CA ILE A 7 7.95 11.13 3.81
C ILE A 7 6.94 11.79 2.85
N ALA A 8 5.68 11.36 2.89
CA ALA A 8 4.63 11.93 2.06
C ALA A 8 4.35 13.40 2.40
N VAL A 9 4.41 13.76 3.69
CA VAL A 9 4.23 15.14 4.17
C VAL A 9 5.32 16.07 3.65
N PHE A 10 6.58 15.60 3.54
CA PHE A 10 7.70 16.38 3.01
C PHE A 10 7.87 16.28 1.50
N SER A 11 7.04 15.49 0.80
CA SER A 11 7.11 15.36 -0.66
C SER A 11 6.66 16.65 -1.36
N PRO A 12 7.39 17.13 -2.39
CA PRO A 12 6.94 18.28 -3.19
C PRO A 12 5.63 18.02 -3.94
N LEU A 13 5.28 16.75 -4.18
CA LEU A 13 4.01 16.37 -4.79
C LEU A 13 2.81 16.53 -3.85
N ARG A 14 3.00 16.75 -2.56
CA ARG A 14 1.91 17.01 -1.61
C ARG A 14 0.98 18.12 -2.05
N TYR A 15 1.55 19.22 -2.56
CA TYR A 15 0.78 20.41 -2.98
C TYR A 15 0.02 20.23 -4.30
N LYS A 16 0.08 19.03 -4.91
CA LYS A 16 -0.64 18.72 -6.15
C LYS A 16 -1.96 18.02 -5.85
N ASN A 17 -2.94 18.18 -6.74
CA ASN A 17 -4.30 17.69 -6.55
C ASN A 17 -4.33 16.17 -6.30
N THR A 18 -4.84 15.77 -5.14
CA THR A 18 -4.94 14.37 -4.70
C THR A 18 -5.84 13.55 -5.60
N THR A 19 -6.91 14.15 -6.15
CA THR A 19 -7.83 13.48 -7.08
C THR A 19 -7.12 12.94 -8.31
N LEU A 20 -6.23 13.74 -8.92
CA LEU A 20 -5.48 13.31 -10.11
C LEU A 20 -4.54 12.14 -9.79
N LYS A 21 -3.87 12.17 -8.64
CA LYS A 21 -2.98 11.08 -8.22
C LYS A 21 -3.76 9.77 -7.99
N VAL A 22 -4.89 9.84 -7.29
CA VAL A 22 -5.72 8.65 -7.01
C VAL A 22 -6.28 8.07 -8.30
N ILE A 23 -6.78 8.90 -9.21
CA ILE A 23 -7.28 8.45 -10.52
C ILE A 23 -6.15 7.83 -11.35
N LEU A 24 -4.97 8.45 -11.39
CA LEU A 24 -3.82 7.95 -12.13
C LEU A 24 -3.35 6.60 -11.59
N VAL A 25 -3.25 6.45 -10.27
CA VAL A 25 -2.87 5.16 -9.65
C VAL A 25 -3.98 4.12 -9.86
N GLY A 26 -5.25 4.49 -9.71
CA GLY A 26 -6.38 3.61 -10.00
C GLY A 26 -6.37 3.09 -11.44
N PHE A 27 -6.13 3.99 -12.39
CA PHE A 27 -5.97 3.61 -13.80
C PHE A 27 -4.77 2.67 -14.01
N ALA A 28 -3.61 2.96 -13.41
CA ALA A 28 -2.42 2.13 -13.52
C ALA A 28 -2.64 0.72 -12.95
N LEU A 29 -3.34 0.60 -11.81
CA LEU A 29 -3.71 -0.68 -11.21
C LEU A 29 -4.65 -1.48 -12.12
N LEU A 30 -5.71 -0.86 -12.61
CA LEU A 30 -6.67 -1.51 -13.50
C LEU A 30 -6.01 -1.93 -14.82
N ALA A 31 -5.24 -1.04 -15.46
CA ALA A 31 -4.53 -1.34 -16.69
C ALA A 31 -3.52 -2.49 -16.51
N GLY A 32 -2.80 -2.51 -15.39
CA GLY A 32 -1.89 -3.61 -15.05
C GLY A 32 -2.60 -4.94 -14.85
N LEU A 33 -3.77 -4.95 -14.18
CA LEU A 33 -4.57 -6.17 -13.95
C LEU A 33 -5.15 -6.74 -15.24
N PHE A 34 -5.71 -5.90 -16.10
CA PHE A 34 -6.34 -6.33 -17.36
C PHE A 34 -5.35 -6.57 -18.50
N SER A 35 -4.06 -6.32 -18.28
CA SER A 35 -3.04 -6.61 -19.28
C SER A 35 -2.87 -8.11 -19.52
N SER A 36 -2.91 -8.55 -20.78
CA SER A 36 -2.62 -9.93 -21.17
C SER A 36 -1.12 -10.18 -21.40
N SER A 37 -0.30 -9.12 -21.48
CA SER A 37 1.14 -9.22 -21.68
C SER A 37 1.92 -8.65 -20.50
N PRO A 38 3.12 -9.16 -20.18
CA PRO A 38 3.92 -8.65 -19.06
C PRO A 38 4.57 -7.28 -19.34
N VAL A 39 4.61 -6.84 -20.59
CA VAL A 39 5.29 -5.59 -20.99
C VAL A 39 4.64 -4.35 -20.36
N LEU A 40 3.30 -4.27 -20.38
CA LEU A 40 2.59 -3.13 -19.83
C LEU A 40 2.78 -2.96 -18.32
N PRO A 41 2.63 -4.00 -17.46
CA PRO A 41 2.88 -3.85 -16.04
C PRO A 41 4.34 -3.47 -15.71
N PHE A 42 5.32 -3.96 -16.47
CA PHE A 42 6.71 -3.53 -16.33
C PHE A 42 6.90 -2.05 -16.71
N PHE A 43 6.25 -1.61 -17.78
CA PHE A 43 6.27 -0.20 -18.17
C PHE A 43 5.66 0.69 -17.05
N ILE A 44 4.50 0.30 -16.51
CA ILE A 44 3.88 1.00 -15.39
C ILE A 44 4.82 1.04 -14.18
N MET A 45 5.46 -0.08 -13.83
CA MET A 45 6.44 -0.15 -12.75
C MET A 45 7.54 0.90 -12.92
N ILE A 46 8.19 0.93 -14.08
CA ILE A 46 9.28 1.86 -14.37
C ILE A 46 8.82 3.32 -14.28
N CYS A 47 7.68 3.64 -14.89
CA CYS A 47 7.12 5.00 -14.87
C CYS A 47 6.75 5.44 -13.44
N MET A 48 6.15 4.56 -12.63
CA MET A 48 5.75 4.88 -11.26
C MET A 48 6.96 5.02 -10.32
N ILE A 49 7.98 4.17 -10.48
CA ILE A 49 9.26 4.33 -9.76
C ILE A 49 9.90 5.66 -10.11
N PHE A 50 10.00 5.97 -11.40
CA PHE A 50 10.55 7.24 -11.86
C PHE A 50 9.78 8.44 -11.31
N ALA A 51 8.46 8.40 -11.36
CA ALA A 51 7.60 9.44 -10.80
C ALA A 51 7.79 9.62 -9.28
N ALA A 52 7.90 8.53 -8.52
CA ALA A 52 8.13 8.57 -7.07
C ALA A 52 9.49 9.17 -6.70
N LEU A 53 10.54 8.84 -7.46
CA LEU A 53 11.90 9.27 -7.17
C LEU A 53 12.19 10.69 -7.65
N VAL A 54 11.80 11.01 -8.87
CA VAL A 54 12.10 12.32 -9.50
C VAL A 54 11.14 13.40 -9.03
N PHE A 55 9.85 13.18 -9.16
CA PHE A 55 8.84 14.16 -8.77
C PHE A 55 8.50 14.11 -7.28
N GLY A 56 8.46 12.91 -6.67
CA GLY A 56 8.16 12.72 -5.26
C GLY A 56 9.34 13.02 -4.34
N LYS A 57 10.58 13.03 -4.85
CA LYS A 57 11.82 13.13 -4.07
C LYS A 57 11.87 12.13 -2.91
N ALA A 58 11.31 10.94 -3.12
CA ALA A 58 11.34 9.89 -2.12
C ALA A 58 12.78 9.48 -1.81
N PRO A 59 13.15 9.24 -0.54
CA PRO A 59 14.51 8.81 -0.18
C PRO A 59 14.79 7.42 -0.73
N LEU A 60 15.75 7.33 -1.64
CA LEU A 60 16.14 6.11 -2.36
C LEU A 60 16.32 4.89 -1.44
N ASN A 61 17.03 5.09 -0.32
CA ASN A 61 17.32 4.01 0.62
C ASN A 61 16.05 3.37 1.22
N ILE A 62 15.03 4.18 1.54
CA ILE A 62 13.79 3.69 2.13
C ILE A 62 12.96 3.02 1.04
N TYR A 63 12.85 3.65 -0.13
CA TYR A 63 12.12 3.10 -1.26
C TYR A 63 12.66 1.72 -1.67
N PHE A 64 13.96 1.60 -1.92
CA PHE A 64 14.57 0.34 -2.32
C PHE A 64 14.50 -0.73 -1.22
N LYS A 65 14.67 -0.37 0.05
CA LYS A 65 14.55 -1.32 1.16
C LYS A 65 13.15 -1.94 1.22
N MET A 66 12.11 -1.12 1.06
CA MET A 66 10.73 -1.60 1.08
C MET A 66 10.39 -2.39 -0.18
N PHE A 67 10.81 -1.91 -1.34
CA PHE A 67 10.60 -2.59 -2.61
C PHE A 67 11.30 -3.95 -2.65
N SER A 68 12.54 -4.04 -2.16
CA SER A 68 13.33 -5.28 -2.06
C SER A 68 12.66 -6.32 -1.15
N ALA A 69 12.12 -5.90 0.01
CA ALA A 69 11.40 -6.81 0.90
C ALA A 69 10.17 -7.43 0.23
N THR A 70 9.41 -6.60 -0.50
CA THR A 70 8.22 -7.05 -1.22
C THR A 70 8.58 -7.91 -2.44
N LEU A 71 9.65 -7.55 -3.15
CA LEU A 71 10.15 -8.30 -4.31
C LEU A 71 10.52 -9.73 -3.93
N GLY A 72 11.18 -9.94 -2.78
CA GLY A 72 11.51 -11.27 -2.28
C GLY A 72 10.26 -12.15 -2.09
N PHE A 73 9.20 -11.62 -1.48
CA PHE A 73 7.94 -12.35 -1.30
C PHE A 73 7.25 -12.68 -2.63
N VAL A 74 7.17 -11.71 -3.54
CA VAL A 74 6.56 -11.90 -4.87
C VAL A 74 7.36 -12.92 -5.69
N ALA A 75 8.70 -12.88 -5.64
CA ALA A 75 9.55 -13.84 -6.35
C ALA A 75 9.30 -15.28 -5.87
N VAL A 76 9.23 -15.50 -4.56
CA VAL A 76 8.93 -16.84 -3.99
C VAL A 76 7.54 -17.30 -4.42
N SER A 77 6.52 -16.42 -4.36
CA SER A 77 5.15 -16.76 -4.77
C SER A 77 5.05 -17.14 -6.25
N CYS A 78 5.75 -16.39 -7.13
CA CYS A 78 5.77 -16.69 -8.56
C CYS A 78 6.55 -17.95 -8.88
N LEU A 79 7.61 -18.24 -8.10
CA LEU A 79 8.36 -19.48 -8.24
C LEU A 79 7.48 -20.70 -7.92
N ILE A 80 6.70 -20.63 -6.83
CA ILE A 80 5.71 -21.66 -6.50
C ILE A 80 4.69 -21.82 -7.64
N LEU A 81 4.17 -20.71 -8.18
CA LEU A 81 3.21 -20.74 -9.28
C LEU A 81 3.79 -21.38 -10.55
N ALA A 82 5.06 -21.15 -10.86
CA ALA A 82 5.75 -21.75 -12.01
C ALA A 82 5.87 -23.28 -11.89
N PHE A 83 6.03 -23.79 -10.66
CA PHE A 83 6.11 -25.23 -10.39
C PHE A 83 4.75 -25.93 -10.30
N PHE A 84 3.68 -25.19 -10.00
CA PHE A 84 2.31 -25.73 -9.96
C PHE A 84 1.66 -25.65 -11.34
N SER A 85 1.93 -26.63 -12.19
CA SER A 85 1.24 -26.75 -13.49
C SER A 85 -0.15 -27.35 -13.27
N PHE A 86 -1.19 -26.54 -13.55
CA PHE A 86 -2.59 -26.99 -13.51
C PHE A 86 -3.08 -27.59 -14.83
N ASP A 87 -2.33 -27.42 -15.93
CA ASP A 87 -2.72 -27.87 -17.26
C ASP A 87 -1.91 -29.10 -17.69
N GLY A 88 -2.57 -30.24 -17.77
CA GLY A 88 -2.00 -31.53 -18.19
C GLY A 88 -1.78 -31.68 -19.71
N GLY A 89 -1.82 -30.59 -20.50
CA GLY A 89 -1.83 -30.65 -21.97
C GLY A 89 -0.72 -29.89 -22.72
N SER A 90 0.09 -29.11 -22.04
CA SER A 90 1.16 -28.32 -22.68
C SER A 90 2.54 -28.96 -22.56
N GLU A 91 3.46 -28.64 -23.48
CA GLU A 91 4.81 -29.22 -23.51
C GLU A 91 5.54 -29.01 -22.17
N ILE A 92 6.01 -30.12 -21.59
CA ILE A 92 6.74 -30.15 -20.32
C ILE A 92 8.18 -29.74 -20.61
N ILE A 93 8.62 -28.58 -20.11
CA ILE A 93 10.00 -28.11 -20.23
C ILE A 93 10.91 -28.85 -19.23
N PHE A 94 10.42 -29.09 -18.01
CA PHE A 94 11.18 -29.75 -16.97
C PHE A 94 10.25 -30.47 -15.99
N SER A 95 10.51 -31.72 -15.68
CA SER A 95 9.76 -32.47 -14.67
C SER A 95 10.70 -33.00 -13.60
N PHE A 96 10.39 -32.72 -12.34
CA PHE A 96 11.11 -33.23 -11.19
C PHE A 96 10.13 -33.86 -10.22
N SER A 97 10.35 -35.13 -9.87
CA SER A 97 9.46 -35.83 -8.93
C SER A 97 10.13 -35.99 -7.57
N ILE A 98 9.51 -35.44 -6.52
CA ILE A 98 9.88 -35.66 -5.12
C ILE A 98 8.68 -36.25 -4.40
N PHE A 99 8.85 -37.42 -3.78
CA PHE A 99 7.90 -38.02 -2.84
C PHE A 99 6.43 -38.09 -3.34
N ASN A 100 6.18 -38.59 -4.54
CA ASN A 100 4.84 -38.66 -5.17
C ASN A 100 4.21 -37.34 -5.65
N PHE A 101 4.89 -36.20 -5.50
CA PHE A 101 4.47 -34.94 -6.14
C PHE A 101 5.28 -34.71 -7.41
N VAL A 102 4.62 -34.61 -8.54
CA VAL A 102 5.25 -34.30 -9.82
C VAL A 102 5.22 -32.80 -10.02
N PHE A 103 6.38 -32.17 -9.86
CA PHE A 103 6.57 -30.76 -10.16
C PHE A 103 6.94 -30.66 -11.65
N SER A 104 6.01 -30.19 -12.48
CA SER A 104 6.27 -30.00 -13.90
C SER A 104 6.18 -28.53 -14.24
N VAL A 105 7.22 -27.98 -14.83
CA VAL A 105 7.22 -26.62 -15.38
C VAL A 105 6.78 -26.73 -16.84
N THR A 106 5.63 -26.17 -17.11
CA THR A 106 5.05 -26.10 -18.44
C THR A 106 5.25 -24.70 -19.02
N GLN A 107 5.32 -24.58 -20.34
CA GLN A 107 5.47 -23.28 -21.01
C GLN A 107 4.35 -22.31 -20.63
N ALA A 108 3.11 -22.80 -20.51
CA ALA A 108 1.96 -22.02 -20.07
C ALA A 108 2.11 -21.53 -18.62
N SER A 109 2.59 -22.39 -17.68
CA SER A 109 2.78 -22.00 -16.28
C SER A 109 3.91 -21.00 -16.11
N ALA A 110 5.00 -21.11 -16.90
CA ALA A 110 6.09 -20.14 -16.90
C ALA A 110 5.63 -18.75 -17.37
N ASN A 111 4.89 -18.71 -18.48
CA ASN A 111 4.30 -17.45 -18.99
C ASN A 111 3.36 -16.80 -17.97
N GLN A 112 2.51 -17.60 -17.34
CA GLN A 112 1.59 -17.13 -16.32
C GLN A 112 2.33 -16.61 -15.09
N ALA A 113 3.39 -17.28 -14.66
CA ALA A 113 4.23 -16.84 -13.54
C ALA A 113 4.89 -15.48 -13.84
N VAL A 114 5.46 -15.31 -15.03
CA VAL A 114 6.07 -14.04 -15.47
C VAL A 114 5.02 -12.93 -15.54
N LEU A 115 3.84 -13.22 -16.05
CA LEU A 115 2.75 -12.25 -16.14
C LEU A 115 2.27 -11.81 -14.75
N VAL A 116 2.07 -12.76 -13.83
CA VAL A 116 1.67 -12.45 -12.44
C VAL A 116 2.78 -11.68 -11.72
N PHE A 117 4.04 -12.03 -11.93
CA PHE A 117 5.19 -11.30 -11.39
C PHE A 117 5.20 -9.85 -11.85
N ALA A 118 5.05 -9.62 -13.16
CA ALA A 118 4.99 -8.27 -13.73
C ALA A 118 3.82 -7.45 -13.18
N ARG A 119 2.61 -8.05 -13.12
CA ARG A 119 1.40 -7.41 -12.57
C ARG A 119 1.59 -7.02 -11.10
N SER A 120 2.15 -7.92 -10.30
CA SER A 120 2.42 -7.66 -8.88
C SER A 120 3.40 -6.49 -8.70
N LEU A 121 4.49 -6.46 -9.45
CA LEU A 121 5.47 -5.38 -9.38
C LEU A 121 4.90 -4.03 -9.83
N GLY A 122 4.13 -4.00 -10.93
CA GLY A 122 3.46 -2.79 -11.40
C GLY A 122 2.45 -2.25 -10.39
N GLY A 123 1.66 -3.13 -9.78
CA GLY A 123 0.71 -2.79 -8.72
C GLY A 123 1.40 -2.22 -7.48
N ILE A 124 2.45 -2.90 -6.99
CA ILE A 124 3.23 -2.48 -5.82
C ILE A 124 3.89 -1.11 -6.05
N ALA A 125 4.51 -0.90 -7.23
CA ALA A 125 5.14 0.36 -7.56
C ALA A 125 4.11 1.52 -7.60
N SER A 126 2.90 1.26 -8.12
CA SER A 126 1.81 2.23 -8.17
C SER A 126 1.30 2.60 -6.76
N LEU A 127 1.15 1.61 -5.88
CA LEU A 127 0.76 1.84 -4.48
C LEU A 127 1.84 2.58 -3.69
N PHE A 128 3.12 2.24 -3.89
CA PHE A 128 4.23 2.95 -3.25
C PHE A 128 4.33 4.40 -3.71
N PHE A 129 4.09 4.66 -5.00
CA PHE A 129 3.98 6.03 -5.50
C PHE A 129 2.92 6.81 -4.73
N LEU A 130 1.70 6.26 -4.58
CA LEU A 130 0.63 6.91 -3.85
C LEU A 130 0.99 7.13 -2.37
N ALA A 131 1.48 6.09 -1.70
CA ALA A 131 1.81 6.12 -0.28
C ALA A 131 2.92 7.11 0.08
N MET A 132 3.90 7.31 -0.82
CA MET A 132 5.02 8.23 -0.59
C MET A 132 4.77 9.66 -1.07
N THR A 133 3.74 9.90 -1.87
CA THR A 133 3.46 11.22 -2.43
C THR A 133 2.19 11.87 -1.89
N THR A 134 1.37 11.11 -1.18
CA THR A 134 0.08 11.61 -0.69
C THR A 134 -0.07 11.27 0.79
N PRO A 135 -0.10 12.27 1.71
CA PRO A 135 -0.37 12.05 3.12
C PRO A 135 -1.74 11.40 3.34
N MET A 136 -1.85 10.54 4.35
CA MET A 136 -3.10 9.81 4.63
C MET A 136 -4.28 10.74 4.88
N LEU A 137 -4.08 11.86 5.55
CA LEU A 137 -5.15 12.83 5.81
C LEU A 137 -5.75 13.43 4.52
N GLU A 138 -4.92 13.69 3.51
CA GLU A 138 -5.39 14.20 2.22
C GLU A 138 -6.17 13.13 1.43
N LEU A 139 -5.75 11.89 1.57
CA LEU A 139 -6.42 10.74 0.96
C LEU A 139 -7.82 10.55 1.60
N PHE A 140 -7.94 10.68 2.91
CA PHE A 140 -9.23 10.60 3.62
C PHE A 140 -10.15 11.77 3.24
N SER A 141 -9.61 12.98 3.11
CA SER A 141 -10.37 14.16 2.65
C SER A 141 -10.92 13.96 1.23
N TYR A 142 -10.17 13.29 0.36
CA TYR A 142 -10.65 12.93 -0.98
C TYR A 142 -11.87 12.01 -0.93
N PHE A 143 -11.85 10.97 -0.08
CA PHE A 143 -12.97 10.04 0.05
C PHE A 143 -14.18 10.65 0.76
N LYS A 144 -13.98 11.62 1.64
CA LYS A 144 -15.08 12.38 2.31
C LYS A 144 -15.99 13.11 1.32
N ARG A 145 -15.54 13.38 0.11
CA ARG A 145 -16.35 13.98 -0.96
C ARG A 145 -17.60 13.16 -1.31
N TYR A 146 -17.58 11.85 -1.01
CA TYR A 146 -18.72 10.97 -1.24
C TYR A 146 -19.61 10.94 0.02
N SER A 147 -20.79 11.56 -0.04
CA SER A 147 -21.73 11.71 1.08
C SER A 147 -22.07 10.40 1.82
N PHE A 148 -22.02 9.27 1.12
CA PHE A 148 -22.19 7.93 1.71
C PHE A 148 -21.08 7.57 2.73
N LEU A 149 -19.90 8.15 2.61
CA LEU A 149 -18.73 7.84 3.43
C LEU A 149 -18.43 8.88 4.51
N ASP A 150 -19.20 9.95 4.63
CA ASP A 150 -18.92 11.07 5.54
C ASP A 150 -18.63 10.62 6.97
N ILE A 151 -19.54 9.83 7.56
CA ILE A 151 -19.41 9.35 8.95
C ILE A 151 -18.19 8.44 9.09
N PHE A 152 -17.95 7.55 8.11
CA PHE A 152 -16.79 6.67 8.12
C PHE A 152 -15.48 7.45 8.01
N MET A 153 -15.42 8.48 7.18
CA MET A 153 -14.22 9.29 7.02
C MET A 153 -13.91 10.11 8.27
N GLU A 154 -14.93 10.63 8.96
CA GLU A 154 -14.74 11.29 10.24
C GLU A 154 -14.20 10.35 11.30
N LEU A 155 -14.75 9.14 11.38
CA LEU A 155 -14.25 8.12 12.29
C LEU A 155 -12.81 7.71 11.97
N ILE A 156 -12.48 7.50 10.69
CA ILE A 156 -11.11 7.15 10.26
C ILE A 156 -10.11 8.26 10.60
N MET A 157 -10.47 9.53 10.42
CA MET A 157 -9.61 10.65 10.79
C MET A 157 -9.35 10.71 12.31
N LEU A 158 -10.37 10.42 13.12
CA LEU A 158 -10.19 10.29 14.57
C LEU A 158 -9.27 9.10 14.91
N ILE A 159 -9.53 7.94 14.35
CA ILE A 159 -8.70 6.75 14.54
C ILE A 159 -7.24 7.05 14.17
N TYR A 160 -7.00 7.66 13.01
CA TYR A 160 -5.66 8.01 12.55
C TYR A 160 -4.91 8.89 13.57
N ARG A 161 -5.58 9.91 14.13
CA ARG A 161 -5.00 10.76 15.18
C ARG A 161 -4.66 9.96 16.44
N TYR A 162 -5.57 9.08 16.87
CA TYR A 162 -5.39 8.33 18.13
C TYR A 162 -4.39 7.18 18.01
N ILE A 163 -4.11 6.66 16.79
CA ILE A 163 -3.03 5.69 16.58
C ILE A 163 -1.70 6.20 17.15
N PHE A 164 -1.32 7.45 16.89
CA PHE A 164 -0.07 8.01 17.39
C PHE A 164 -0.07 8.20 18.91
N VAL A 165 -1.20 8.56 19.49
CA VAL A 165 -1.36 8.66 20.96
C VAL A 165 -1.18 7.29 21.60
N PHE A 166 -1.84 6.25 21.06
CA PHE A 166 -1.73 4.90 21.58
C PHE A 166 -0.38 4.25 21.34
N LEU A 167 0.30 4.55 20.23
CA LEU A 167 1.68 4.10 20.02
C LEU A 167 2.64 4.68 21.06
N SER A 168 2.49 5.93 21.46
CA SER A 168 3.30 6.53 22.52
C SER A 168 3.01 5.88 23.88
N LEU A 169 1.73 5.63 24.18
CA LEU A 169 1.30 4.95 25.39
C LEU A 169 1.81 3.50 25.45
N LEU A 170 1.69 2.77 24.35
CA LEU A 170 2.23 1.42 24.19
C LEU A 170 3.73 1.39 24.47
N SER A 171 4.48 2.32 23.89
CA SER A 171 5.92 2.45 24.14
C SER A 171 6.24 2.67 25.61
N SER A 172 5.49 3.52 26.30
CA SER A 172 5.67 3.81 27.72
C SER A 172 5.39 2.59 28.59
N ILE A 173 4.27 1.88 28.35
CA ILE A 173 3.92 0.68 29.10
C ILE A 173 4.97 -0.41 28.85
N LYS A 174 5.35 -0.62 27.60
CA LYS A 174 6.36 -1.60 27.23
C LYS A 174 7.70 -1.34 27.92
N SER A 175 8.18 -0.10 27.90
CA SER A 175 9.41 0.28 28.59
C SER A 175 9.33 0.02 30.09
N ALA A 176 8.18 0.32 30.73
CA ALA A 176 7.99 0.03 32.15
C ALA A 176 8.00 -1.49 32.45
N GLN A 177 7.47 -2.31 31.54
CA GLN A 177 7.53 -3.77 31.66
C GLN A 177 8.94 -4.31 31.42
N GLU A 178 9.70 -3.74 30.49
CA GLU A 178 11.10 -4.09 30.24
C GLU A 178 11.97 -3.83 31.47
N MET A 179 11.79 -2.70 32.14
CA MET A 179 12.49 -2.38 33.40
C MET A 179 12.18 -3.34 34.54
N ARG A 180 11.02 -4.01 34.48
CA ARG A 180 10.61 -5.04 35.45
C ARG A 180 10.94 -6.46 34.99
N PHE A 181 11.82 -6.62 34.02
CA PHE A 181 12.22 -7.91 33.43
C PHE A 181 11.05 -8.71 32.84
N GLY A 182 10.00 -8.05 32.40
CA GLY A 182 8.80 -8.68 31.85
C GLY A 182 9.03 -9.48 30.56
N TYR A 183 10.14 -9.27 29.85
CA TYR A 183 10.49 -9.90 28.58
C TYR A 183 11.73 -10.81 28.64
N CYS A 184 12.18 -11.21 29.84
CA CYS A 184 13.37 -12.06 30.01
C CYS A 184 13.20 -13.48 29.47
N ASN A 185 12.02 -14.06 29.60
CA ASN A 185 11.70 -15.41 29.16
C ASN A 185 10.47 -15.41 28.25
N PHE A 186 10.36 -16.40 27.36
CA PHE A 186 9.23 -16.50 26.43
C PHE A 186 7.87 -16.53 27.14
N LYS A 187 7.75 -17.29 28.26
CA LYS A 187 6.52 -17.37 29.07
C LYS A 187 6.14 -16.04 29.72
N THR A 188 7.13 -15.34 30.31
CA THR A 188 6.91 -14.00 30.91
C THR A 188 6.62 -12.97 29.84
N ALA A 189 7.26 -13.04 28.66
CA ALA A 189 6.98 -12.16 27.55
C ALA A 189 5.54 -12.23 27.03
N ILE A 190 4.98 -13.46 26.90
CA ILE A 190 3.57 -13.64 26.51
C ILE A 190 2.64 -13.06 27.59
N HIS A 191 2.92 -13.32 28.86
CA HIS A 191 2.13 -12.81 29.98
C HIS A 191 2.17 -11.25 30.01
N SER A 192 3.35 -10.67 29.89
CA SER A 192 3.53 -9.20 29.84
C SER A 192 2.83 -8.59 28.63
N ALA A 193 2.91 -9.23 27.45
CA ALA A 193 2.18 -8.80 26.27
C ALA A 193 0.65 -8.85 26.47
N GLY A 194 0.13 -9.89 27.13
CA GLY A 194 -1.29 -9.98 27.49
C GLY A 194 -1.73 -8.84 28.42
N LEU A 195 -0.95 -8.55 29.46
CA LEU A 195 -1.22 -7.44 30.38
C LEU A 195 -1.16 -6.08 29.65
N LEU A 196 -0.20 -5.92 28.72
CA LEU A 196 -0.06 -4.70 27.92
C LEU A 196 -1.30 -4.48 27.05
N VAL A 197 -1.75 -5.50 26.33
CA VAL A 197 -2.97 -5.42 25.49
C VAL A 197 -4.19 -5.13 26.35
N GLY A 198 -4.37 -5.80 27.49
CA GLY A 198 -5.47 -5.56 28.40
C GLY A 198 -5.49 -4.14 28.96
N SER A 199 -4.34 -3.63 29.39
CA SER A 199 -4.25 -2.26 29.93
C SER A 199 -4.46 -1.20 28.83
N LEU A 200 -3.94 -1.42 27.62
CA LEU A 200 -4.22 -0.55 26.48
C LEU A 200 -5.71 -0.52 26.14
N PHE A 201 -6.36 -1.68 26.14
CA PHE A 201 -7.80 -1.76 25.84
C PHE A 201 -8.63 -0.92 26.82
N VAL A 202 -8.39 -1.06 28.12
CA VAL A 202 -9.09 -0.25 29.14
C VAL A 202 -8.81 1.23 28.95
N GLN A 203 -7.54 1.62 28.75
CA GLN A 203 -7.17 3.01 28.55
C GLN A 203 -7.74 3.60 27.26
N THR A 204 -7.89 2.79 26.19
CA THR A 204 -8.53 3.26 24.95
C THR A 204 -10.01 3.54 25.14
N LEU A 205 -10.72 2.69 25.90
CA LEU A 205 -12.12 2.95 26.25
C LEU A 205 -12.29 4.25 27.05
N GLU A 206 -11.51 4.39 28.14
CA GLU A 206 -11.53 5.62 28.94
C GLU A 206 -11.19 6.87 28.12
N GLN A 207 -10.24 6.77 27.19
CA GLN A 207 -9.89 7.88 26.31
C GLN A 207 -11.00 8.21 25.33
N GLY A 208 -11.72 7.20 24.83
CA GLY A 208 -12.90 7.37 23.98
C GLY A 208 -14.00 8.13 24.72
N ASP A 209 -14.30 7.75 25.97
CA ASP A 209 -15.30 8.41 26.79
C ASP A 209 -14.92 9.88 27.07
N ARG A 210 -13.66 10.13 27.42
CA ARG A 210 -13.15 11.51 27.61
C ARG A 210 -13.23 12.35 26.36
N LEU A 211 -12.93 11.75 25.20
CA LEU A 211 -13.06 12.41 23.90
C LEU A 211 -14.53 12.79 23.64
N TYR A 212 -15.45 11.85 23.82
CA TYR A 212 -16.87 12.07 23.61
C TYR A 212 -17.42 13.19 24.51
N LEU A 213 -17.09 13.17 25.81
CA LEU A 213 -17.46 14.22 26.75
C LEU A 213 -16.89 15.58 26.35
N SER A 214 -15.63 15.62 25.91
CA SER A 214 -14.98 16.82 25.42
C SER A 214 -15.63 17.38 24.14
N MET A 215 -16.06 16.52 23.24
CA MET A 215 -16.78 16.92 22.02
C MET A 215 -18.18 17.48 22.35
N ASN A 216 -18.91 16.81 23.25
CA ASN A 216 -20.22 17.27 23.71
C ASN A 216 -20.14 18.65 24.38
N SER A 217 -19.11 18.88 25.21
CA SER A 217 -18.89 20.18 25.84
C SER A 217 -18.55 21.31 24.86
N ARG A 218 -18.20 20.97 23.62
CA ARG A 218 -17.92 21.90 22.52
C ARG A 218 -19.08 21.97 21.50
N CYS A 219 -20.28 21.55 21.89
CA CYS A 219 -21.48 21.55 21.04
C CYS A 219 -21.29 20.75 19.76
N TYR A 220 -20.72 19.53 19.87
CA TYR A 220 -20.60 18.64 18.73
C TYR A 220 -21.99 18.25 18.18
N ASP A 221 -22.25 18.55 16.93
CA ASP A 221 -23.52 18.35 16.22
C ASP A 221 -23.50 17.12 15.28
N GLY A 222 -22.53 16.22 15.45
CA GLY A 222 -22.36 15.05 14.60
C GLY A 222 -21.49 15.30 13.37
N LYS A 223 -20.88 16.48 13.22
CA LYS A 223 -19.95 16.81 12.12
C LYS A 223 -18.65 17.39 12.66
N LEU A 224 -17.55 16.83 12.22
CA LEU A 224 -16.21 17.35 12.51
C LEU A 224 -15.74 18.25 11.36
N ALA A 225 -15.43 19.50 11.69
CA ALA A 225 -14.79 20.41 10.74
C ALA A 225 -13.31 20.09 10.63
N TYR A 226 -12.87 19.62 9.46
CA TYR A 226 -11.46 19.41 9.14
C TYR A 226 -11.03 20.43 8.09
N TYR A 227 -9.75 20.79 8.17
CA TYR A 227 -9.13 21.61 7.14
C TYR A 227 -8.95 20.77 5.87
N GLU A 228 -9.70 21.07 4.84
CA GLU A 228 -9.55 20.47 3.52
C GLU A 228 -8.54 21.28 2.70
N ALA A 229 -7.40 20.69 2.42
CA ALA A 229 -6.44 21.27 1.51
C ALA A 229 -6.95 21.11 0.07
N ASN A 230 -7.68 22.11 -0.40
CA ASN A 230 -8.26 22.10 -1.75
C ASN A 230 -7.24 22.65 -2.76
N TYR A 231 -6.35 21.80 -3.24
CA TYR A 231 -5.36 22.18 -4.25
C TYR A 231 -6.02 22.28 -5.62
N LYS A 232 -5.86 23.43 -6.27
CA LYS A 232 -6.35 23.65 -7.63
C LYS A 232 -5.62 22.75 -8.62
N ILE A 233 -6.36 22.24 -9.60
CA ILE A 233 -5.77 21.48 -10.70
C ILE A 233 -4.94 22.43 -11.54
N VAL A 234 -3.63 22.19 -11.60
CA VAL A 234 -2.72 22.91 -12.47
C VAL A 234 -2.70 22.23 -13.84
N PRO A 235 -2.81 22.96 -14.97
CA PRO A 235 -2.84 22.35 -16.30
C PRO A 235 -1.60 21.49 -16.62
N SER A 236 -0.44 21.83 -16.05
CA SER A 236 0.78 21.02 -16.21
C SER A 236 0.63 19.60 -15.61
N ASP A 237 -0.08 19.45 -14.49
CA ASP A 237 -0.25 18.16 -13.83
C ASP A 237 -1.24 17.28 -14.61
N LEU A 238 -2.26 17.91 -15.18
CA LEU A 238 -3.21 17.25 -16.07
C LEU A 238 -2.52 16.77 -17.34
N LEU A 239 -1.61 17.56 -17.89
CA LEU A 239 -0.85 17.21 -19.09
C LEU A 239 0.07 16.01 -18.83
N ILE A 240 0.82 16.01 -17.72
CA ILE A 240 1.69 14.88 -17.32
C ILE A 240 0.87 13.59 -17.11
N SER A 241 -0.27 13.69 -16.43
CA SER A 241 -1.14 12.53 -16.22
C SER A 241 -1.76 12.03 -17.54
N ALA A 242 -2.15 12.93 -18.44
CA ALA A 242 -2.65 12.57 -19.76
C ALA A 242 -1.60 11.87 -20.62
N VAL A 243 -0.37 12.37 -20.64
CA VAL A 243 0.76 11.74 -21.36
C VAL A 243 1.00 10.32 -20.82
N PHE A 244 0.98 10.12 -19.50
CA PHE A 244 1.12 8.80 -18.91
C PHE A 244 -0.01 7.86 -19.34
N VAL A 245 -1.27 8.30 -19.27
CA VAL A 245 -2.43 7.50 -19.66
C VAL A 245 -2.36 7.15 -21.15
N ILE A 246 -2.05 8.10 -22.01
CA ILE A 246 -1.93 7.86 -23.47
C ILE A 246 -0.81 6.87 -23.75
N SER A 247 0.37 7.03 -23.12
CA SER A 247 1.49 6.10 -23.30
C SER A 247 1.15 4.67 -22.81
N ALA A 248 0.47 4.54 -21.69
CA ALA A 248 0.04 3.24 -21.17
C ALA A 248 -1.00 2.57 -22.08
N VAL A 249 -1.98 3.35 -22.60
CA VAL A 249 -2.97 2.85 -23.56
C VAL A 249 -2.31 2.43 -24.89
N THR A 250 -1.36 3.19 -25.38
CA THR A 250 -0.61 2.86 -26.60
C THR A 250 0.16 1.54 -26.42
N VAL A 251 0.87 1.38 -25.31
CA VAL A 251 1.57 0.14 -24.98
C VAL A 251 0.57 -1.02 -24.85
N PHE A 252 -0.58 -0.80 -24.21
CA PHE A 252 -1.63 -1.83 -24.08
C PHE A 252 -2.15 -2.30 -25.43
N ILE A 253 -2.45 -1.38 -26.36
CA ILE A 253 -2.95 -1.73 -27.71
C ILE A 253 -1.89 -2.47 -28.51
N TYR A 254 -0.63 -2.01 -28.45
CA TYR A 254 0.47 -2.61 -29.21
C TYR A 254 0.86 -4.00 -28.71
N THR A 255 0.70 -4.25 -27.39
CA THR A 255 1.10 -5.53 -26.77
C THR A 255 -0.06 -6.52 -26.60
N ARG A 256 -1.28 -6.18 -27.10
CA ARG A 256 -2.47 -7.02 -26.97
C ARG A 256 -2.38 -8.29 -27.85
N GLY A 257 -1.63 -9.23 -27.50
CA GLY A 257 -1.45 -10.49 -28.25
C GLY A 257 -0.01 -10.98 -28.20
N TRP A 258 0.84 -10.27 -27.49
CA TRP A 258 2.21 -10.67 -27.31
C TRP A 258 2.30 -11.65 -26.13
N GLN A 259 2.50 -12.92 -26.42
CA GLN A 259 2.89 -13.95 -25.45
C GLN A 259 4.40 -14.16 -25.59
N LEU A 260 5.10 -14.39 -24.49
CA LEU A 260 6.57 -14.51 -24.49
C LEU A 260 7.04 -15.85 -25.07
N PHE A 261 6.22 -16.89 -25.01
CA PHE A 261 6.50 -18.23 -25.56
C PHE A 261 5.23 -18.83 -26.15
#